data_0a748f76261c54e0bded27e480c4f7f9
#
_entry.id   0a748f76261c54e0bded27e480c4f7f9
#
_cell.length_a   1.000
_cell.length_b   1.000
_cell.length_c   1.000
_cell.angle_alpha   90.00
_cell.angle_beta   90.00
_cell.angle_gamma   90.00
#
_symmetry.space_group_name_H-M   'P 1'
#
loop_
_entity.id
_entity.type
_entity.pdbx_description
1 polymer ?
#
loop_
_entity_poly.entity_id
_entity_poly.type
_entity_poly.pdbx_seq_one_letter_code
_entity_poly.pdbx_strand_id
1 'polypeptide(L)'
;MNISYYTAVSAMNAFQSELDVTANNMANVSTPGYKVLRSSFDDLLYTQMDTKNANQMVGHGVKTNGAETVFEQGIFEKTERELDFAILGKAYFAVESENEDAEEPYYTRDGSFQISATDEGNYLTTRDGHYLLSRDGDRIELEYKTVEESNGKKQFTNELDLSGLSEVIGLYTCENPDGLVPVGKNLYSTGAASGEWIPIEDMDETQAGSRLLTGTLELSSTYVPTEMINLLQAQRAFQLNSRIVSAADQMEEMINNLR
;
A
#
# COMPACT_ATOMS: atom_id res chain seq x y z
N MET A 1 -18.57 -24.90 -29.28
CA MET A 1 -17.89 -23.81 -28.52
C MET A 1 -16.74 -24.44 -27.76
N ASN A 2 -15.51 -23.97 -27.99
CA ASN A 2 -14.32 -24.62 -27.43
C ASN A 2 -14.07 -24.06 -25.99
N ILE A 3 -14.45 -24.83 -24.95
CA ILE A 3 -14.30 -24.42 -23.56
C ILE A 3 -12.83 -24.09 -23.24
N SER A 4 -11.90 -24.87 -23.81
CA SER A 4 -10.45 -24.67 -23.61
C SER A 4 -9.98 -23.29 -24.08
N TYR A 5 -10.58 -22.74 -25.14
CA TYR A 5 -10.30 -21.39 -25.63
C TYR A 5 -10.67 -20.33 -24.59
N TYR A 6 -11.89 -20.35 -24.08
CA TYR A 6 -12.38 -19.36 -23.12
C TYR A 6 -11.65 -19.47 -21.79
N THR A 7 -11.34 -20.69 -21.36
CA THR A 7 -10.53 -20.92 -20.14
C THR A 7 -9.12 -20.34 -20.29
N ALA A 8 -8.50 -20.52 -21.46
CA ALA A 8 -7.18 -19.96 -21.73
C ALA A 8 -7.21 -18.41 -21.80
N VAL A 9 -8.25 -17.82 -22.40
CA VAL A 9 -8.42 -16.37 -22.46
C VAL A 9 -8.64 -15.78 -21.07
N SER A 10 -9.48 -16.41 -20.22
CA SER A 10 -9.67 -15.96 -18.83
C SER A 10 -8.38 -16.02 -18.02
N ALA A 11 -7.59 -17.09 -18.20
CA ALA A 11 -6.29 -17.24 -17.57
C ALA A 11 -5.28 -16.19 -18.06
N MET A 12 -5.27 -15.85 -19.36
CA MET A 12 -4.40 -14.79 -19.89
C MET A 12 -4.73 -13.43 -19.26
N ASN A 13 -6.00 -13.07 -19.14
CA ASN A 13 -6.41 -11.83 -18.48
C ASN A 13 -5.99 -11.80 -17.00
N ALA A 14 -6.13 -12.93 -16.31
CA ALA A 14 -5.73 -13.06 -14.92
C ALA A 14 -4.21 -12.91 -14.73
N PHE A 15 -3.40 -13.55 -15.56
CA PHE A 15 -1.93 -13.40 -15.53
C PHE A 15 -1.46 -12.02 -16.01
N GLN A 16 -2.22 -11.34 -16.88
CA GLN A 16 -1.94 -9.94 -17.21
C GLN A 16 -2.10 -9.05 -15.96
N SER A 17 -3.18 -9.21 -15.20
CA SER A 17 -3.37 -8.47 -13.95
C SER A 17 -2.28 -8.77 -12.92
N GLU A 18 -1.80 -10.02 -12.84
CA GLU A 18 -0.67 -10.39 -11.96
C GLU A 18 0.64 -9.72 -12.39
N LEU A 19 0.89 -9.65 -13.71
CA LEU A 19 2.05 -8.92 -14.25
C LEU A 19 1.99 -7.44 -13.91
N ASP A 20 0.81 -6.81 -14.01
CA ASP A 20 0.61 -5.40 -13.69
C ASP A 20 0.85 -5.12 -12.20
N VAL A 21 0.37 -5.98 -11.31
CA VAL A 21 0.60 -5.90 -9.86
C VAL A 21 2.10 -6.07 -9.53
N THR A 22 2.73 -7.09 -10.09
CA THR A 22 4.17 -7.35 -9.88
C THR A 22 5.03 -6.20 -10.41
N ALA A 23 4.70 -5.63 -11.56
CA ALA A 23 5.38 -4.48 -12.14
C ALA A 23 5.24 -3.24 -11.22
N ASN A 24 4.05 -3.03 -10.65
CA ASN A 24 3.82 -1.96 -9.68
C ASN A 24 4.67 -2.15 -8.41
N ASN A 25 4.73 -3.36 -7.84
CA ASN A 25 5.58 -3.67 -6.70
C ASN A 25 7.06 -3.39 -6.99
N MET A 26 7.55 -3.79 -8.17
CA MET A 26 8.92 -3.53 -8.57
C MET A 26 9.21 -2.04 -8.78
N ALA A 27 8.28 -1.28 -9.34
CA ALA A 27 8.42 0.16 -9.52
C ALA A 27 8.53 0.90 -8.18
N ASN A 28 7.86 0.39 -7.13
CA ASN A 28 7.80 1.00 -5.80
C ASN A 28 8.77 0.37 -4.78
N VAL A 29 9.78 -0.36 -5.23
CA VAL A 29 10.78 -0.99 -4.35
C VAL A 29 11.58 0.02 -3.53
N SER A 30 11.80 1.22 -4.07
CA SER A 30 12.53 2.32 -3.41
C SER A 30 11.60 3.36 -2.77
N THR A 31 10.30 3.12 -2.74
CA THR A 31 9.32 4.03 -2.12
C THR A 31 9.22 3.71 -0.61
N PRO A 32 9.56 4.66 0.29
CA PRO A 32 9.47 4.44 1.72
C PRO A 32 8.04 4.13 2.16
N GLY A 33 7.87 3.20 3.08
CA GLY A 33 6.56 2.83 3.62
C GLY A 33 5.61 2.12 2.65
N TYR A 34 6.04 1.83 1.41
CA TYR A 34 5.21 1.11 0.44
C TYR A 34 4.91 -0.32 0.90
N LYS A 35 3.66 -0.73 0.76
CA LYS A 35 3.19 -2.08 1.07
C LYS A 35 2.93 -2.86 -0.21
N VAL A 36 3.47 -4.07 -0.26
CA VAL A 36 3.37 -4.94 -1.42
C VAL A 36 1.91 -5.29 -1.72
N LEU A 37 1.55 -5.24 -2.99
CA LEU A 37 0.26 -5.69 -3.49
C LEU A 37 0.34 -7.16 -3.91
N ARG A 38 -0.69 -7.93 -3.63
CA ARG A 38 -0.83 -9.32 -4.06
C ARG A 38 -2.11 -9.50 -4.86
N SER A 39 -2.01 -10.13 -6.02
CA SER A 39 -3.19 -10.51 -6.82
C SER A 39 -3.90 -11.70 -6.21
N SER A 40 -5.23 -11.64 -6.14
CA SER A 40 -6.10 -12.73 -5.69
C SER A 40 -6.84 -13.31 -6.90
N PHE A 41 -6.94 -14.65 -6.94
CA PHE A 41 -7.58 -15.39 -8.02
C PHE A 41 -8.70 -16.26 -7.47
N ASP A 42 -9.86 -16.19 -8.11
CA ASP A 42 -11.00 -17.05 -7.82
C ASP A 42 -11.25 -17.99 -8.99
N ASP A 43 -11.61 -19.24 -8.72
CA ASP A 43 -12.06 -20.16 -9.73
C ASP A 43 -13.51 -19.86 -10.13
N LEU A 44 -13.82 -20.07 -11.42
CA LEU A 44 -15.18 -19.90 -11.92
C LEU A 44 -16.00 -21.18 -11.71
N LEU A 45 -17.33 -21.01 -11.72
CA LEU A 45 -18.29 -22.09 -11.52
C LEU A 45 -18.01 -23.29 -12.43
N TYR A 46 -18.27 -24.49 -11.91
CA TYR A 46 -18.20 -25.75 -12.63
C TYR A 46 -19.57 -26.09 -13.22
N THR A 47 -19.59 -26.62 -14.45
CA THR A 47 -20.80 -27.21 -15.04
C THR A 47 -20.64 -28.72 -15.15
N GLN A 48 -21.77 -29.41 -14.93
CA GLN A 48 -21.81 -30.83 -15.06
C GLN A 48 -21.80 -31.21 -16.55
N MET A 49 -20.88 -32.11 -16.94
CA MET A 49 -20.89 -32.68 -18.31
C MET A 49 -22.06 -33.67 -18.46
N ASP A 50 -22.75 -33.57 -19.59
CA ASP A 50 -23.79 -34.52 -19.97
C ASP A 50 -23.17 -35.85 -20.43
N THR A 51 -22.58 -36.58 -19.48
CA THR A 51 -21.93 -37.86 -19.68
C THR A 51 -22.59 -38.94 -18.85
N LYS A 52 -22.40 -40.23 -19.25
CA LYS A 52 -22.97 -41.37 -18.54
C LYS A 52 -22.58 -41.46 -17.05
N ASN A 53 -21.57 -40.73 -16.62
CA ASN A 53 -21.14 -40.60 -15.20
C ASN A 53 -21.52 -39.24 -14.71
N ALA A 54 -22.50 -39.18 -13.81
CA ALA A 54 -23.09 -37.95 -13.22
C ALA A 54 -22.12 -37.06 -12.43
N ASN A 55 -20.86 -37.42 -12.26
CA ASN A 55 -19.88 -36.71 -11.41
C ASN A 55 -18.74 -36.02 -12.20
N GLN A 56 -18.85 -35.90 -13.53
CA GLN A 56 -17.85 -35.21 -14.31
C GLN A 56 -18.21 -33.72 -14.40
N MET A 57 -17.39 -32.86 -13.81
CA MET A 57 -17.52 -31.42 -13.88
C MET A 57 -16.41 -30.81 -14.72
N VAL A 58 -16.72 -29.72 -15.43
CA VAL A 58 -15.77 -28.91 -16.19
C VAL A 58 -15.73 -27.53 -15.59
N GLY A 59 -14.51 -27.04 -15.29
CA GLY A 59 -14.27 -25.67 -14.85
C GLY A 59 -14.27 -24.70 -16.03
N HIS A 60 -14.70 -23.47 -15.79
CA HIS A 60 -14.80 -22.40 -16.79
C HIS A 60 -13.65 -21.39 -16.73
N GLY A 61 -12.61 -21.66 -15.99
CA GLY A 61 -11.42 -20.82 -15.88
C GLY A 61 -11.33 -20.06 -14.56
N VAL A 62 -10.65 -18.94 -14.58
CA VAL A 62 -10.25 -18.14 -13.44
C VAL A 62 -10.68 -16.68 -13.64
N LYS A 63 -10.98 -16.00 -12.53
CA LYS A 63 -11.22 -14.55 -12.49
C LYS A 63 -10.29 -13.92 -11.45
N THR A 64 -9.74 -12.75 -11.75
CA THR A 64 -9.07 -11.90 -10.76
C THR A 64 -10.09 -11.21 -9.85
N ASN A 65 -9.87 -11.28 -8.54
CA ASN A 65 -10.70 -10.62 -7.53
C ASN A 65 -10.13 -9.26 -7.11
N GLY A 66 -9.04 -8.81 -7.73
CA GLY A 66 -8.37 -7.55 -7.45
C GLY A 66 -6.97 -7.75 -6.90
N ALA A 67 -6.38 -6.65 -6.45
CA ALA A 67 -5.11 -6.64 -5.73
C ALA A 67 -5.37 -6.25 -4.27
N GLU A 68 -4.84 -7.03 -3.35
CA GLU A 68 -4.92 -6.81 -1.92
C GLU A 68 -3.59 -6.25 -1.42
N THR A 69 -3.63 -5.28 -0.52
CA THR A 69 -2.41 -4.74 0.11
C THR A 69 -2.00 -5.64 1.27
N VAL A 70 -0.74 -6.07 1.28
CA VAL A 70 -0.19 -6.87 2.38
C VAL A 70 0.54 -5.96 3.36
N PHE A 71 -0.04 -5.76 4.53
CA PHE A 71 0.50 -4.86 5.57
C PHE A 71 1.58 -5.53 6.42
N GLU A 72 2.62 -6.06 5.75
CA GLU A 72 3.82 -6.55 6.42
C GLU A 72 4.80 -5.39 6.67
N GLN A 73 5.53 -5.48 7.78
CA GLN A 73 6.53 -4.48 8.13
C GLN A 73 7.76 -4.62 7.23
N GLY A 74 8.18 -3.48 6.65
CA GLY A 74 9.40 -3.38 5.86
C GLY A 74 10.67 -3.39 6.71
N ILE A 75 11.83 -3.37 6.06
CA ILE A 75 13.13 -3.26 6.71
C ILE A 75 13.36 -1.78 7.07
N PHE A 76 13.98 -1.55 8.21
CA PHE A 76 14.33 -0.21 8.66
C PHE A 76 15.72 0.18 8.15
N GLU A 77 15.81 1.38 7.58
CA GLU A 77 17.07 1.99 7.16
C GLU A 77 17.33 3.25 7.98
N LYS A 78 18.52 3.35 8.57
CA LYS A 78 18.92 4.54 9.32
C LYS A 78 19.43 5.60 8.36
N THR A 79 18.75 6.77 8.34
CA THR A 79 19.04 7.86 7.39
C THR A 79 19.84 9.01 8.00
N GLU A 80 19.97 9.09 9.33
CA GLU A 80 20.62 10.18 10.06
C GLU A 80 19.95 11.56 9.86
N ARG A 81 18.77 11.61 9.22
CA ARG A 81 18.00 12.83 9.03
C ARG A 81 16.96 12.94 10.15
N GLU A 82 16.92 14.07 10.86
CA GLU A 82 16.06 14.27 12.02
C GLU A 82 14.55 14.25 11.71
N LEU A 83 14.19 14.53 10.45
CA LEU A 83 12.81 14.56 9.97
C LEU A 83 12.32 13.22 9.40
N ASP A 84 13.16 12.20 9.43
CA ASP A 84 12.79 10.87 8.99
C ASP A 84 12.34 10.03 10.18
N PHE A 85 11.14 9.50 10.08
CA PHE A 85 10.52 8.71 11.13
C PHE A 85 10.05 7.37 10.60
N ALA A 86 10.13 6.33 11.40
CA ALA A 86 9.58 5.03 11.10
C ALA A 86 8.73 4.51 12.27
N ILE A 87 7.68 3.78 11.94
CA ILE A 87 6.80 3.18 12.94
C ILE A 87 7.17 1.71 13.10
N LEU A 88 7.60 1.33 14.30
CA LEU A 88 7.71 -0.08 14.69
C LEU A 88 6.35 -0.53 15.20
N GLY A 89 5.67 -1.45 14.49
CA GLY A 89 4.33 -1.94 14.84
C GLY A 89 3.29 -1.70 13.75
N LYS A 90 2.01 -1.66 14.13
CA LYS A 90 0.88 -1.61 13.17
C LYS A 90 0.25 -0.22 12.99
N ALA A 91 0.83 0.82 13.59
CA ALA A 91 0.29 2.17 13.51
C ALA A 91 0.58 2.88 12.18
N TYR A 92 -0.07 4.01 11.97
CA TYR A 92 0.05 4.88 10.81
C TYR A 92 0.19 6.33 11.25
N PHE A 93 0.79 7.15 10.41
CA PHE A 93 0.74 8.59 10.53
C PHE A 93 -0.58 9.10 9.96
N ALA A 94 -1.20 10.08 10.61
CA ALA A 94 -2.35 10.79 10.08
C ALA A 94 -1.89 12.04 9.36
N VAL A 95 -2.42 12.26 8.17
CA VAL A 95 -2.17 13.45 7.36
C VAL A 95 -3.48 14.07 6.93
N GLU A 96 -3.47 15.38 6.75
CA GLU A 96 -4.66 16.12 6.34
C GLU A 96 -5.10 15.71 4.93
N SER A 97 -6.42 15.63 4.73
CA SER A 97 -7.02 15.33 3.42
C SER A 97 -6.86 16.51 2.46
N GLU A 98 -6.63 16.24 1.16
CA GLU A 98 -6.67 17.28 0.11
C GLU A 98 -8.09 17.82 -0.15
N ASN A 99 -9.12 17.07 0.23
CA ASN A 99 -10.49 17.46 0.05
C ASN A 99 -10.97 18.26 1.28
N GLU A 100 -11.25 19.53 1.10
CA GLU A 100 -11.83 20.39 2.15
C GLU A 100 -13.17 19.85 2.70
N ASP A 101 -13.87 19.01 1.92
CA ASP A 101 -15.12 18.35 2.30
C ASP A 101 -14.90 16.98 3.01
N ALA A 102 -13.68 16.46 3.08
CA ALA A 102 -13.41 15.20 3.74
C ALA A 102 -13.20 15.44 5.24
N GLU A 103 -14.17 15.01 6.03
CA GLU A 103 -14.12 15.08 7.50
C GLU A 103 -13.03 14.16 8.11
N GLU A 104 -12.51 13.17 7.33
CA GLU A 104 -11.56 12.19 7.82
C GLU A 104 -10.16 12.41 7.25
N PRO A 105 -9.10 12.26 8.08
CA PRO A 105 -7.72 12.34 7.62
C PRO A 105 -7.34 11.13 6.76
N TYR A 106 -6.28 11.28 5.97
CA TYR A 106 -5.60 10.16 5.31
C TYR A 106 -4.52 9.58 6.23
N TYR A 107 -4.15 8.34 5.97
CA TYR A 107 -3.17 7.63 6.75
C TYR A 107 -2.02 7.15 5.87
N THR A 108 -0.80 7.22 6.40
CA THR A 108 0.40 6.80 5.65
C THR A 108 1.40 6.08 6.54
N ARG A 109 2.27 5.27 5.90
CA ARG A 109 3.46 4.67 6.51
C ARG A 109 4.75 5.37 6.06
N ASP A 110 4.65 6.31 5.11
CA ASP A 110 5.80 7.11 4.71
C ASP A 110 6.13 8.13 5.78
N GLY A 111 7.30 7.99 6.38
CA GLY A 111 7.82 8.90 7.41
C GLY A 111 8.86 9.87 6.89
N SER A 112 9.00 10.06 5.58
CA SER A 112 9.93 11.01 4.97
C SER A 112 9.35 12.42 4.94
N PHE A 113 9.36 13.10 6.10
CA PHE A 113 8.74 14.41 6.22
C PHE A 113 9.65 15.55 5.78
N GLN A 114 9.03 16.67 5.44
CA GLN A 114 9.66 17.92 5.03
C GLN A 114 9.02 19.09 5.76
N ILE A 115 9.74 20.22 5.81
CA ILE A 115 9.24 21.44 6.39
C ILE A 115 8.67 22.30 5.25
N SER A 116 7.42 22.70 5.38
CA SER A 116 6.79 23.69 4.53
C SER A 116 6.68 24.99 5.27
N ALA A 117 7.34 26.06 4.76
CA ALA A 117 7.21 27.40 5.28
C ALA A 117 6.08 28.12 4.53
N THR A 118 5.03 28.45 5.28
CA THR A 118 3.86 29.19 4.78
C THR A 118 3.84 30.56 5.49
N ASP A 119 3.06 31.52 4.97
CA ASP A 119 2.89 32.83 5.61
C ASP A 119 2.32 32.75 7.05
N GLU A 120 1.67 31.65 7.39
CA GLU A 120 1.06 31.36 8.69
C GLU A 120 2.02 30.70 9.69
N GLY A 121 3.07 30.01 9.20
CA GLY A 121 4.02 29.28 10.05
C GLY A 121 4.83 28.23 9.30
N ASN A 122 5.66 27.51 10.05
CA ASN A 122 6.40 26.36 9.53
C ASN A 122 5.67 25.07 9.94
N TYR A 123 5.25 24.29 8.97
CA TYR A 123 4.50 23.06 9.21
C TYR A 123 5.29 21.83 8.74
N LEU A 124 5.06 20.74 9.43
CA LEU A 124 5.57 19.45 9.01
C LEU A 124 4.64 18.85 7.94
N THR A 125 5.20 18.54 6.76
CA THR A 125 4.44 18.02 5.62
C THR A 125 5.07 16.75 5.07
N THR A 126 4.27 15.96 4.37
CA THR A 126 4.76 14.87 3.54
C THR A 126 5.45 15.42 2.29
N ARG A 127 6.14 14.57 1.53
CA ARG A 127 6.76 14.91 0.25
C ARG A 127 5.77 15.51 -0.76
N ASP A 128 4.50 15.09 -0.69
CA ASP A 128 3.42 15.52 -1.58
C ASP A 128 2.68 16.78 -1.09
N GLY A 129 3.07 17.31 0.08
CA GLY A 129 2.56 18.56 0.61
C GLY A 129 1.38 18.41 1.59
N HIS A 130 0.99 17.20 1.99
CA HIS A 130 -0.03 17.00 3.01
C HIS A 130 0.53 17.33 4.40
N TYR A 131 -0.23 18.05 5.20
CA TYR A 131 0.16 18.40 6.58
C TYR A 131 0.06 17.17 7.48
N LEU A 132 1.10 16.97 8.29
CA LEU A 132 1.11 15.92 9.31
C LEU A 132 0.29 16.38 10.51
N LEU A 133 -0.54 15.48 11.04
CA LEU A 133 -1.40 15.75 12.18
C LEU A 133 -0.77 15.28 13.49
N SER A 134 -0.97 16.11 14.51
CA SER A 134 -0.66 15.81 15.89
C SER A 134 -1.61 14.76 16.47
N ARG A 135 -1.35 14.30 17.67
CA ARG A 135 -2.24 13.43 18.45
C ARG A 135 -3.63 14.00 18.66
N ASP A 136 -3.73 15.32 18.80
CA ASP A 136 -4.98 16.05 18.99
C ASP A 136 -5.74 16.31 17.67
N GLY A 137 -5.17 15.93 16.54
CA GLY A 137 -5.74 16.14 15.21
C GLY A 137 -5.39 17.49 14.57
N ASP A 138 -4.56 18.30 15.24
CA ASP A 138 -4.12 19.59 14.73
C ASP A 138 -2.87 19.47 13.86
N ARG A 139 -2.63 20.44 12.97
CA ARG A 139 -1.40 20.52 12.17
C ARG A 139 -0.19 20.74 13.06
N ILE A 140 0.90 20.03 12.80
CA ILE A 140 2.14 20.18 13.57
C ILE A 140 2.88 21.42 13.10
N GLU A 141 2.89 22.46 13.96
CA GLU A 141 3.64 23.69 13.75
C GLU A 141 5.02 23.57 14.39
N LEU A 142 6.05 24.02 13.68
CA LEU A 142 7.43 24.03 14.13
C LEU A 142 7.83 25.43 14.58
N GLU A 143 8.17 25.56 15.85
CA GLU A 143 8.66 26.82 16.42
C GLU A 143 10.18 26.98 16.23
N TYR A 144 10.64 28.23 16.23
CA TYR A 144 12.07 28.52 16.21
C TYR A 144 12.69 28.30 17.59
N LYS A 145 13.88 27.72 17.62
CA LYS A 145 14.67 27.54 18.85
C LYS A 145 14.90 28.86 19.56
N THR A 146 14.44 28.95 20.76
CA THR A 146 14.70 30.13 21.66
C THR A 146 15.90 29.86 22.50
N VAL A 147 16.96 30.65 22.35
CA VAL A 147 18.12 30.61 23.22
C VAL A 147 17.96 31.73 24.26
N GLU A 148 17.88 31.37 25.53
CA GLU A 148 17.93 32.35 26.63
C GLU A 148 19.38 32.80 26.85
N GLU A 149 19.70 34.04 26.48
CA GLU A 149 20.95 34.65 26.87
C GLU A 149 20.97 34.87 28.40
N SER A 150 22.18 34.87 28.98
CA SER A 150 22.45 35.11 30.40
C SER A 150 21.83 36.41 30.95
N ASN A 151 21.25 37.24 30.09
CA ASN A 151 20.60 38.52 30.40
C ASN A 151 19.06 38.47 30.41
N GLY A 152 18.45 37.28 30.31
CA GLY A 152 16.98 37.13 30.35
C GLY A 152 16.26 37.61 29.10
N LYS A 153 16.97 37.90 28.01
CA LYS A 153 16.37 38.18 26.70
C LYS A 153 16.32 36.90 25.88
N LYS A 154 15.12 36.55 25.43
CA LYS A 154 14.91 35.44 24.46
C LYS A 154 15.34 35.93 23.07
N GLN A 155 16.36 35.35 22.50
CA GLN A 155 16.70 35.53 21.09
C GLN A 155 16.21 34.30 20.31
N PHE A 156 15.47 34.54 19.23
CA PHE A 156 15.09 33.49 18.30
C PHE A 156 16.31 33.14 17.46
N THR A 157 16.72 31.91 17.51
CA THR A 157 17.73 31.37 16.60
C THR A 157 17.03 31.03 15.29
N ASN A 158 17.75 31.17 14.17
CA ASN A 158 17.19 30.81 12.84
C ASN A 158 17.13 29.28 12.63
N GLU A 159 17.21 28.51 13.71
CA GLU A 159 17.11 27.06 13.72
C GLU A 159 15.72 26.67 14.28
N LEU A 160 15.04 25.73 13.61
CA LEU A 160 13.77 25.18 14.06
C LEU A 160 14.02 24.19 15.22
N ASP A 161 13.12 24.19 16.19
CA ASP A 161 13.17 23.23 17.28
C ASP A 161 12.56 21.91 16.84
N LEU A 162 13.43 20.91 16.61
CA LEU A 162 13.04 19.55 16.25
C LEU A 162 13.02 18.63 17.48
N SER A 163 13.41 19.16 18.65
CA SER A 163 13.39 18.39 19.90
C SER A 163 11.94 18.22 20.37
N GLY A 164 11.52 16.97 20.59
CA GLY A 164 10.16 16.67 21.04
C GLY A 164 9.16 16.32 19.94
N LEU A 165 9.52 16.37 18.65
CA LEU A 165 8.63 15.95 17.56
C LEU A 165 8.09 14.53 17.73
N SER A 166 8.89 13.64 18.29
CA SER A 166 8.47 12.26 18.57
C SER A 166 7.32 12.14 19.57
N GLU A 167 7.10 13.15 20.39
CA GLU A 167 6.02 13.19 21.37
C GLU A 167 4.76 13.85 20.83
N VAL A 168 4.90 14.73 19.82
CA VAL A 168 3.80 15.48 19.21
C VAL A 168 3.15 14.71 18.06
N ILE A 169 3.95 13.93 17.32
CA ILE A 169 3.44 13.16 16.16
C ILE A 169 2.38 12.15 16.61
N GLY A 170 1.17 12.26 16.05
CA GLY A 170 0.07 11.33 16.28
C GLY A 170 0.30 9.99 15.59
N LEU A 171 0.17 8.91 16.35
CA LEU A 171 0.16 7.55 15.83
C LEU A 171 -1.24 6.97 15.95
N TYR A 172 -1.77 6.46 14.87
CA TYR A 172 -3.12 5.92 14.81
C TYR A 172 -3.10 4.46 14.36
N THR A 173 -4.02 3.69 14.86
CA THR A 173 -4.21 2.31 14.42
C THR A 173 -5.67 2.06 14.09
N CYS A 174 -5.93 1.13 13.19
CA CYS A 174 -7.28 0.66 12.86
C CYS A 174 -7.45 -0.79 13.28
N GLU A 175 -8.69 -1.20 13.55
CA GLU A 175 -9.00 -2.57 13.93
C GLU A 175 -8.69 -3.57 12.80
N ASN A 176 -9.00 -3.18 11.56
CA ASN A 176 -8.82 -4.03 10.39
C ASN A 176 -8.04 -3.30 9.28
N PRO A 177 -6.71 -3.49 9.17
CA PRO A 177 -5.90 -2.90 8.12
C PRO A 177 -6.31 -3.33 6.70
N ASP A 178 -6.82 -4.56 6.54
CA ASP A 178 -7.20 -5.09 5.24
C ASP A 178 -8.44 -4.39 4.64
N GLY A 179 -9.18 -3.64 5.48
CA GLY A 179 -10.30 -2.81 5.06
C GLY A 179 -9.92 -1.42 4.55
N LEU A 180 -8.64 -1.05 4.55
CA LEU A 180 -8.17 0.25 4.10
C LEU A 180 -8.23 0.37 2.57
N VAL A 181 -8.62 1.55 2.09
CA VAL A 181 -8.70 1.86 0.66
C VAL A 181 -7.49 2.70 0.26
N PRO A 182 -6.63 2.21 -0.65
CA PRO A 182 -5.52 3.00 -1.15
C PRO A 182 -6.03 4.14 -2.05
N VAL A 183 -5.67 5.38 -1.72
CA VAL A 183 -6.06 6.58 -2.49
C VAL A 183 -4.98 6.95 -3.51
N GLY A 184 -3.78 6.43 -3.34
CA GLY A 184 -2.59 6.79 -4.12
C GLY A 184 -1.57 7.55 -3.27
N LYS A 185 -0.38 7.87 -3.84
CA LYS A 185 0.70 8.57 -3.12
C LYS A 185 1.08 7.92 -1.78
N ASN A 186 0.93 6.61 -1.66
CA ASN A 186 1.14 5.87 -0.41
C ASN A 186 0.19 6.28 0.75
N LEU A 187 -0.99 6.82 0.38
CA LEU A 187 -2.04 7.23 1.32
C LEU A 187 -3.18 6.21 1.33
N TYR A 188 -3.75 6.04 2.50
CA TYR A 188 -4.90 5.17 2.75
C TYR A 188 -6.04 5.99 3.35
N SER A 189 -7.26 5.74 2.89
CA SER A 189 -8.48 6.27 3.49
C SER A 189 -9.21 5.19 4.26
N THR A 190 -10.10 5.61 5.14
CA THR A 190 -11.01 4.75 5.87
C THR A 190 -11.95 4.05 4.89
N GLY A 191 -12.04 2.74 4.99
CA GLY A 191 -13.01 1.94 4.25
C GLY A 191 -14.17 1.51 5.15
N ALA A 192 -15.29 1.10 4.58
CA ALA A 192 -16.44 0.59 5.35
C ALA A 192 -16.11 -0.62 6.24
N ALA A 193 -14.99 -1.31 5.97
CA ALA A 193 -14.54 -2.50 6.68
C ALA A 193 -13.32 -2.27 7.58
N SER A 194 -12.77 -1.05 7.63
CA SER A 194 -11.55 -0.73 8.40
C SER A 194 -11.79 -0.61 9.90
N GLY A 195 -13.03 -0.32 10.33
CA GLY A 195 -13.32 0.05 11.70
C GLY A 195 -12.94 1.49 12.03
N GLU A 196 -13.03 1.86 13.30
CA GLU A 196 -12.65 3.18 13.79
C GLU A 196 -11.13 3.30 13.96
N TRP A 197 -10.61 4.50 13.72
CA TRP A 197 -9.21 4.82 14.01
C TRP A 197 -9.07 5.27 15.44
N ILE A 198 -8.14 4.66 16.14
CA ILE A 198 -7.90 4.92 17.55
C ILE A 198 -6.49 5.45 17.71
N PRO A 199 -6.29 6.64 18.33
CA PRO A 199 -4.97 7.10 18.70
C PRO A 199 -4.35 6.12 19.71
N ILE A 200 -3.05 5.85 19.59
CA ILE A 200 -2.39 4.78 20.37
C ILE A 200 -2.38 5.05 21.88
N GLU A 201 -2.49 6.31 22.31
CA GLU A 201 -2.55 6.66 23.72
C GLU A 201 -3.82 6.20 24.44
N ASP A 202 -4.91 6.07 23.69
CA ASP A 202 -6.19 5.59 24.24
C ASP A 202 -6.26 4.05 24.31
N MET A 203 -5.19 3.35 23.88
CA MET A 203 -5.12 1.90 23.92
C MET A 203 -4.40 1.39 25.19
N ASP A 204 -4.85 0.25 25.69
CA ASP A 204 -4.15 -0.50 26.73
C ASP A 204 -2.71 -0.82 26.28
N GLU A 205 -1.74 -0.78 27.19
CA GLU A 205 -0.31 -1.03 26.95
C GLU A 205 -0.02 -2.35 26.20
N THR A 206 -0.94 -3.31 26.26
CA THR A 206 -0.88 -4.59 25.53
C THR A 206 -1.24 -4.49 24.05
N GLN A 207 -1.99 -3.48 23.64
CA GLN A 207 -2.39 -3.22 22.25
C GLN A 207 -1.53 -2.15 21.59
N ALA A 208 -0.96 -1.25 22.37
CA ALA A 208 -0.09 -0.16 21.93
C ALA A 208 1.32 -0.59 21.44
N GLY A 209 1.51 -1.83 21.00
CA GLY A 209 2.82 -2.39 20.58
C GLY A 209 3.54 -1.63 19.45
N SER A 210 3.13 -0.39 19.17
CA SER A 210 3.75 0.47 18.16
C SER A 210 4.51 1.62 18.81
N ARG A 211 5.68 1.92 18.29
CA ARG A 211 6.49 3.07 18.71
C ARG A 211 7.18 3.73 17.54
N LEU A 212 7.46 5.01 17.70
CA LEU A 212 8.17 5.84 16.73
C LEU A 212 9.69 5.67 16.87
N LEU A 213 10.37 5.53 15.73
CA LEU A 213 11.81 5.53 15.59
C LEU A 213 12.22 6.79 14.85
N THR A 214 13.16 7.57 15.40
CA THR A 214 13.67 8.80 14.79
C THR A 214 14.93 8.52 13.96
N GLY A 215 15.18 9.30 12.90
CA GLY A 215 16.34 9.16 12.02
C GLY A 215 16.35 7.84 11.24
N THR A 216 15.19 7.28 10.98
CA THR A 216 15.02 5.98 10.37
C THR A 216 13.83 6.01 9.43
N LEU A 217 13.92 5.33 8.29
CA LEU A 217 12.79 5.13 7.37
C LEU A 217 12.43 3.65 7.27
N GLU A 218 11.15 3.37 7.09
CA GLU A 218 10.68 2.06 6.70
C GLU A 218 10.81 1.93 5.18
N LEU A 219 11.61 0.97 4.72
CA LEU A 219 11.71 0.64 3.29
C LEU A 219 10.46 -0.09 2.82
N SER A 220 10.29 -0.13 1.49
CA SER A 220 9.24 -0.95 0.87
C SER A 220 9.27 -2.38 1.39
N SER A 221 8.09 -2.98 1.63
CA SER A 221 7.97 -4.40 1.97
C SER A 221 8.19 -5.32 0.76
N THR A 222 8.48 -4.75 -0.43
CA THR A 222 8.72 -5.49 -1.67
C THR A 222 10.08 -6.18 -1.64
N TYR A 223 10.09 -7.52 -1.78
CA TYR A 223 11.32 -8.29 -1.92
C TYR A 223 11.59 -8.62 -3.39
N VAL A 224 12.52 -7.88 -4.00
CA VAL A 224 12.83 -7.91 -5.44
C VAL A 224 13.04 -9.33 -6.01
N PRO A 225 13.81 -10.24 -5.38
CA PRO A 225 13.97 -11.59 -5.91
C PRO A 225 12.66 -12.38 -6.02
N THR A 226 11.76 -12.23 -5.06
CA THR A 226 10.44 -12.87 -5.11
C THR A 226 9.61 -12.30 -6.24
N GLU A 227 9.56 -10.97 -6.38
CA GLU A 227 8.82 -10.32 -7.46
C GLU A 227 9.35 -10.69 -8.85
N MET A 228 10.68 -10.83 -9.00
CA MET A 228 11.27 -11.33 -10.26
C MET A 228 10.83 -12.76 -10.59
N ILE A 229 10.73 -13.64 -9.58
CA ILE A 229 10.24 -15.00 -9.77
C ILE A 229 8.76 -14.99 -10.16
N ASN A 230 7.92 -14.20 -9.47
CA ASN A 230 6.50 -14.03 -9.77
C ASN A 230 6.30 -13.53 -11.21
N LEU A 231 7.07 -12.51 -11.62
CA LEU A 231 7.05 -11.98 -12.97
C LEU A 231 7.37 -13.03 -14.02
N LEU A 232 8.44 -13.81 -13.80
CA LEU A 232 8.83 -14.89 -14.73
C LEU A 232 7.77 -15.99 -14.79
N GLN A 233 7.15 -16.33 -13.68
CA GLN A 233 6.08 -17.35 -13.62
C GLN A 233 4.83 -16.85 -14.36
N ALA A 234 4.36 -15.64 -14.08
CA ALA A 234 3.20 -15.04 -14.74
C ALA A 234 3.43 -14.89 -16.25
N GLN A 235 4.61 -14.43 -16.67
CA GLN A 235 4.99 -14.32 -18.07
C GLN A 235 4.96 -15.68 -18.80
N ARG A 236 5.53 -16.73 -18.18
CA ARG A 236 5.50 -18.09 -18.75
C ARG A 236 4.10 -18.65 -18.82
N ALA A 237 3.29 -18.44 -17.79
CA ALA A 237 1.90 -18.88 -17.75
C ALA A 237 1.08 -18.18 -18.85
N PHE A 238 1.24 -16.88 -19.03
CA PHE A 238 0.65 -16.11 -20.12
C PHE A 238 1.04 -16.67 -21.51
N GLN A 239 2.34 -16.93 -21.73
CA GLN A 239 2.82 -17.49 -22.98
C GLN A 239 2.25 -18.89 -23.27
N LEU A 240 2.12 -19.74 -22.25
CA LEU A 240 1.55 -21.07 -22.40
C LEU A 240 0.05 -21.00 -22.77
N ASN A 241 -0.71 -20.13 -22.10
CA ASN A 241 -2.13 -19.93 -22.42
C ASN A 241 -2.31 -19.33 -23.82
N SER A 242 -1.46 -18.42 -24.28
CA SER A 242 -1.45 -17.92 -25.65
C SER A 242 -1.24 -19.03 -26.68
N ARG A 243 -0.36 -20.01 -26.41
CA ARG A 243 -0.17 -21.18 -27.27
C ARG A 243 -1.42 -22.08 -27.30
N ILE A 244 -2.13 -22.22 -26.17
CA ILE A 244 -3.40 -22.98 -26.14
C ILE A 244 -4.45 -22.31 -27.03
N VAL A 245 -4.56 -20.98 -26.99
CA VAL A 245 -5.44 -20.21 -27.87
C VAL A 245 -5.11 -20.45 -29.33
N SER A 246 -3.81 -20.34 -29.70
CA SER A 246 -3.37 -20.58 -31.08
C SER A 246 -3.61 -22.02 -31.52
N ALA A 247 -3.44 -23.02 -30.65
CA ALA A 247 -3.72 -24.41 -30.96
C ALA A 247 -5.24 -24.66 -31.15
N ALA A 248 -6.07 -23.98 -30.34
CA ALA A 248 -7.53 -24.05 -30.50
C ALA A 248 -7.99 -23.46 -31.86
N ASP A 249 -7.42 -22.31 -32.24
CA ASP A 249 -7.69 -21.71 -33.58
C ASP A 249 -7.31 -22.64 -34.72
N GLN A 250 -6.13 -23.26 -34.65
CA GLN A 250 -5.67 -24.22 -35.66
C GLN A 250 -6.60 -25.45 -35.78
N MET A 251 -7.12 -25.94 -34.64
CA MET A 251 -8.10 -27.02 -34.64
C MET A 251 -9.42 -26.62 -35.32
N GLU A 252 -9.90 -25.40 -35.03
CA GLU A 252 -11.14 -24.90 -35.69
C GLU A 252 -10.94 -24.69 -37.19
N GLU A 253 -9.77 -24.21 -37.62
CA GLU A 253 -9.42 -24.07 -39.02
C GLU A 253 -9.42 -25.45 -39.75
N MET A 254 -8.78 -26.47 -39.11
CA MET A 254 -8.80 -27.83 -39.65
C MET A 254 -10.22 -28.39 -39.78
N ILE A 255 -11.09 -28.15 -38.79
CA ILE A 255 -12.49 -28.58 -38.82
C ILE A 255 -13.25 -27.90 -39.98
N ASN A 256 -13.02 -26.59 -40.16
CA ASN A 256 -13.65 -25.83 -41.26
C ASN A 256 -13.19 -26.30 -42.64
N ASN A 257 -11.91 -26.67 -42.78
CA ASN A 257 -11.37 -27.18 -44.06
C ASN A 257 -11.81 -28.61 -44.40
N LEU A 258 -12.32 -29.36 -43.43
CA LEU A 258 -12.89 -30.70 -43.62
C LEU A 258 -14.38 -30.68 -44.05
N ARG A 259 -14.99 -29.52 -44.09
CA ARG A 259 -16.41 -29.33 -44.43
C ARG A 259 -16.57 -28.77 -45.83
#